data_62c8729ec9450f41a46a9194a6b3a736
#
_entry.id   62c8729ec9450f41a46a9194a6b3a736
#
_cell.length_a   1.000
_cell.length_b   1.000
_cell.length_c   1.000
_cell.angle_alpha   90.00
_cell.angle_beta   90.00
_cell.angle_gamma   90.00
#
_symmetry.space_group_name_H-M   'P 1'
#
loop_
_entity.id
_entity.type
_entity.pdbx_description
1 polymer ?
#
loop_
_entity_poly.entity_id
_entity_poly.type
_entity_poly.pdbx_seq_one_letter_code
_entity_poly.pdbx_strand_id
1 'polypeptide(L)'
;MIVKWRILPGCAGIYKILGEEYCIAEHEEIVVGNKTLPFNDYLECRLMNLLIETFINNALFEEVFGMIHALGLARFDFLEYILDHPETYPETIRSYFESYIADTKGDLFESEEEVRAFSQEEENIKKYIIGSSGRNELLYHKALCYLSFEDLNQMLYSVTKMFLLEKGKMTDETTNYLKNLERFSLLRKRSFKDTHL
;
A
#
# COMPACT_ATOMS: atom_id res chain seq x y z
N MET A 1 -14.99 17.45 11.67
CA MET A 1 -14.05 16.99 10.64
C MET A 1 -12.65 17.13 11.18
N ILE A 2 -11.79 16.17 10.90
CA ILE A 2 -10.34 16.28 11.10
C ILE A 2 -9.75 16.56 9.73
N VAL A 3 -9.11 17.70 9.62
CA VAL A 3 -8.55 18.22 8.37
C VAL A 3 -7.05 18.31 8.51
N LYS A 4 -6.33 17.99 7.46
CA LYS A 4 -4.88 18.13 7.32
C LYS A 4 -4.57 18.77 5.97
N TRP A 5 -3.34 19.20 5.83
CA TRP A 5 -2.84 19.79 4.60
C TRP A 5 -1.72 18.93 4.03
N ARG A 6 -1.54 18.96 2.73
CA ARG A 6 -0.40 18.30 2.07
C ARG A 6 0.02 19.07 0.81
N ILE A 7 1.23 18.84 0.38
CA ILE A 7 1.66 19.22 -0.96
C ILE A 7 1.04 18.28 -1.97
N LEU A 8 0.42 18.81 -3.01
CA LEU A 8 -0.23 18.01 -4.05
C LEU A 8 0.81 17.21 -4.84
N PRO A 9 0.73 15.87 -4.86
CA PRO A 9 1.70 15.04 -5.56
C PRO A 9 1.79 15.38 -7.04
N GLY A 10 3.02 15.56 -7.56
CA GLY A 10 3.26 15.89 -8.97
C GLY A 10 2.99 17.34 -9.37
N CYS A 11 2.62 18.21 -8.42
CA CYS A 11 2.33 19.63 -8.68
C CYS A 11 3.43 20.57 -8.15
N ALA A 12 4.68 20.09 -8.08
CA ALA A 12 5.84 20.91 -7.80
C ALA A 12 6.66 21.13 -9.07
N GLY A 13 7.15 22.35 -9.29
CA GLY A 13 7.90 22.69 -10.49
C GLY A 13 8.72 23.98 -10.37
N ILE A 14 9.59 24.20 -11.36
CA ILE A 14 10.32 25.45 -11.52
C ILE A 14 9.57 26.30 -12.54
N TYR A 15 9.18 27.50 -12.14
CA TYR A 15 8.47 28.46 -12.96
C TYR A 15 9.29 29.71 -13.18
N LYS A 16 9.35 30.17 -14.43
CA LYS A 16 10.03 31.41 -14.78
C LYS A 16 9.04 32.56 -14.86
N ILE A 17 9.14 33.49 -13.94
CA ILE A 17 8.26 34.67 -13.82
C ILE A 17 9.12 35.94 -13.89
N LEU A 18 8.86 36.81 -14.87
CA LEU A 18 9.57 38.07 -15.07
C LEU A 18 11.09 37.91 -15.18
N GLY A 19 11.58 36.75 -15.64
CA GLY A 19 13.00 36.45 -15.81
C GLY A 19 13.68 35.77 -14.63
N GLU A 20 13.01 35.67 -13.49
CA GLU A 20 13.45 34.94 -12.29
C GLU A 20 12.83 33.55 -12.21
N GLU A 21 13.53 32.60 -11.62
CA GLU A 21 13.07 31.23 -11.43
C GLU A 21 12.57 31.03 -9.99
N TYR A 22 11.42 30.39 -9.89
CA TYR A 22 10.75 30.06 -8.61
C TYR A 22 10.43 28.60 -8.53
N CYS A 23 10.79 27.98 -7.42
CA CYS A 23 10.30 26.64 -7.04
C CYS A 23 8.94 26.76 -6.40
N ILE A 24 7.90 26.25 -7.05
CA ILE A 24 6.51 26.38 -6.59
C ILE A 24 5.90 25.00 -6.45
N ALA A 25 5.11 24.79 -5.40
CA ALA A 25 4.27 23.62 -5.22
C ALA A 25 2.85 24.03 -4.85
N GLU A 26 1.88 23.28 -5.35
CA GLU A 26 0.50 23.41 -4.91
C GLU A 26 0.28 22.61 -3.63
N HIS A 27 -0.58 23.10 -2.76
CA HIS A 27 -1.02 22.39 -1.56
C HIS A 27 -2.53 22.31 -1.50
N GLU A 28 -3.04 21.28 -0.84
CA GLU A 28 -4.47 21.05 -0.70
C GLU A 28 -4.85 20.70 0.74
N GLU A 29 -6.07 21.07 1.09
CA GLU A 29 -6.75 20.64 2.31
C GLU A 29 -7.40 19.27 2.06
N ILE A 30 -7.19 18.33 2.96
CA ILE A 30 -7.80 16.99 2.87
C ILE A 30 -8.50 16.62 4.19
N VAL A 31 -9.65 15.97 4.07
CA VAL A 31 -10.36 15.42 5.22
C VAL A 31 -9.80 14.03 5.53
N VAL A 32 -9.19 13.88 6.69
CA VAL A 32 -8.59 12.62 7.16
C VAL A 32 -9.37 12.00 8.32
N GLY A 33 -10.52 12.54 8.65
CA GLY A 33 -11.38 11.96 9.68
C GLY A 33 -12.61 12.79 9.98
N ASN A 34 -13.57 12.16 10.67
CA ASN A 34 -14.78 12.80 11.17
C ASN A 34 -15.30 12.05 12.42
N LYS A 35 -16.53 12.32 12.86
CA LYS A 35 -17.12 11.68 14.07
C LYS A 35 -17.31 10.16 13.91
N THR A 36 -17.50 9.66 12.70
CA THR A 36 -17.75 8.24 12.39
C THR A 36 -16.56 7.54 11.76
N LEU A 37 -15.54 8.30 11.38
CA LEU A 37 -14.27 7.81 10.86
C LEU A 37 -13.14 8.57 11.56
N PRO A 38 -12.66 8.14 12.72
CA PRO A 38 -11.48 8.71 13.39
C PRO A 38 -10.23 8.64 12.50
N PHE A 39 -9.20 9.41 12.83
CA PHE A 39 -7.97 9.42 12.03
C PHE A 39 -7.27 8.05 11.94
N ASN A 40 -7.35 7.25 13.02
CA ASN A 40 -6.80 5.88 12.97
C ASN A 40 -7.53 5.00 11.97
N ASP A 41 -8.86 5.08 11.90
CA ASP A 41 -9.65 4.32 10.92
C ASP A 41 -9.34 4.78 9.49
N TYR A 42 -9.03 6.08 9.28
CA TYR A 42 -8.52 6.57 8.00
C TYR A 42 -7.21 5.86 7.62
N LEU A 43 -6.29 5.68 8.57
CA LEU A 43 -5.04 4.96 8.32
C LEU A 43 -5.26 3.48 8.03
N GLU A 44 -6.23 2.84 8.69
CA GLU A 44 -6.64 1.46 8.37
C GLU A 44 -7.24 1.36 6.97
N CYS A 45 -8.06 2.33 6.56
CA CYS A 45 -8.55 2.42 5.18
C CYS A 45 -7.39 2.58 4.16
N ARG A 46 -6.33 3.30 4.53
CA ARG A 46 -5.13 3.41 3.68
C ARG A 46 -4.42 2.06 3.55
N LEU A 47 -4.28 1.28 4.65
CA LEU A 47 -3.73 -0.08 4.61
C LEU A 47 -4.59 -1.01 3.77
N MET A 48 -5.92 -0.97 3.94
CA MET A 48 -6.84 -1.75 3.11
C MET A 48 -6.66 -1.40 1.62
N ASN A 49 -6.47 -0.11 1.29
CA ASN A 49 -6.20 0.30 -0.09
C ASN A 49 -4.89 -0.30 -0.62
N LEU A 50 -3.81 -0.33 0.19
CA LEU A 50 -2.56 -0.98 -0.19
C LEU A 50 -2.75 -2.49 -0.43
N LEU A 51 -3.55 -3.18 0.40
CA LEU A 51 -3.89 -4.59 0.21
C LEU A 51 -4.65 -4.81 -1.11
N ILE A 52 -5.69 -4.02 -1.36
CA ILE A 52 -6.48 -4.11 -2.61
C ILE A 52 -5.59 -3.89 -3.82
N GLU A 53 -4.74 -2.87 -3.78
CA GLU A 53 -3.78 -2.60 -4.86
C GLU A 53 -2.77 -3.73 -5.06
N THR A 54 -2.31 -4.32 -3.97
CA THR A 54 -1.28 -5.37 -4.01
C THR A 54 -1.85 -6.71 -4.46
N PHE A 55 -3.02 -7.10 -3.95
CA PHE A 55 -3.53 -8.46 -4.11
C PHE A 55 -4.68 -8.58 -5.12
N ILE A 56 -5.47 -7.52 -5.35
CA ILE A 56 -6.68 -7.58 -6.17
C ILE A 56 -6.49 -6.93 -7.54
N ASN A 57 -6.12 -5.63 -7.57
CA ASN A 57 -6.24 -4.82 -8.79
C ASN A 57 -5.36 -5.28 -9.96
N ASN A 58 -4.26 -5.97 -9.70
CA ASN A 58 -3.38 -6.49 -10.75
C ASN A 58 -3.53 -8.00 -10.98
N ALA A 59 -4.54 -8.63 -10.39
CA ALA A 59 -4.84 -10.07 -10.50
C ALA A 59 -3.62 -10.99 -10.23
N LEU A 60 -2.63 -10.49 -9.45
CA LEU A 60 -1.38 -11.22 -9.20
C LEU A 60 -1.63 -12.54 -8.46
N PHE A 61 -2.66 -12.59 -7.62
CA PHE A 61 -3.05 -13.75 -6.83
C PHE A 61 -4.51 -14.16 -7.07
N GLU A 62 -4.99 -13.97 -8.30
CA GLU A 62 -6.38 -14.27 -8.69
C GLU A 62 -6.78 -15.71 -8.33
N GLU A 63 -5.86 -16.65 -8.42
CA GLU A 63 -6.13 -18.07 -8.13
C GLU A 63 -6.49 -18.29 -6.65
N VAL A 64 -5.84 -17.58 -5.71
CA VAL A 64 -6.14 -17.64 -4.28
C VAL A 64 -7.52 -17.04 -4.01
N PHE A 65 -7.80 -15.85 -4.54
CA PHE A 65 -9.09 -15.20 -4.38
C PHE A 65 -10.24 -15.94 -5.10
N GLY A 66 -9.93 -16.61 -6.21
CA GLY A 66 -10.84 -17.54 -6.89
C GLY A 66 -11.19 -18.75 -6.01
N MET A 67 -10.19 -19.36 -5.35
CA MET A 67 -10.37 -20.45 -4.38
C MET A 67 -11.24 -20.00 -3.19
N ILE A 68 -10.94 -18.85 -2.57
CA ILE A 68 -11.73 -18.27 -1.46
C ILE A 68 -13.20 -18.16 -1.87
N HIS A 69 -13.46 -17.58 -3.05
CA HIS A 69 -14.81 -17.43 -3.58
C HIS A 69 -15.49 -18.79 -3.87
N ALA A 70 -14.77 -19.74 -4.46
CA ALA A 70 -15.30 -21.07 -4.76
C ALA A 70 -15.69 -21.87 -3.49
N LEU A 71 -15.03 -21.58 -2.36
CA LEU A 71 -15.37 -22.14 -1.04
C LEU A 71 -16.53 -21.43 -0.36
N GLY A 72 -17.17 -20.45 -1.02
CA GLY A 72 -18.31 -19.68 -0.50
C GLY A 72 -17.92 -18.62 0.54
N LEU A 73 -16.66 -18.17 0.53
CA LEU A 73 -16.15 -17.15 1.44
C LEU A 73 -16.05 -15.80 0.71
N ALA A 74 -16.31 -14.70 1.46
CA ALA A 74 -16.19 -13.36 0.90
C ALA A 74 -14.72 -12.94 0.79
N ARG A 75 -14.37 -12.32 -0.34
CA ARG A 75 -13.01 -11.80 -0.56
C ARG A 75 -12.65 -10.67 0.40
N PHE A 76 -13.64 -9.86 0.75
CA PHE A 76 -13.45 -8.75 1.68
C PHE A 76 -13.11 -9.26 3.08
N ASP A 77 -13.84 -10.25 3.59
CA ASP A 77 -13.57 -10.88 4.90
C ASP A 77 -12.14 -11.45 4.95
N PHE A 78 -11.63 -11.94 3.82
CA PHE A 78 -10.26 -12.41 3.74
C PHE A 78 -9.23 -11.26 3.76
N LEU A 79 -9.52 -10.14 3.12
CA LEU A 79 -8.67 -8.94 3.20
C LEU A 79 -8.64 -8.36 4.62
N GLU A 80 -9.79 -8.28 5.30
CA GLU A 80 -9.86 -7.90 6.71
C GLU A 80 -9.03 -8.87 7.57
N TYR A 81 -9.17 -10.17 7.33
CA TYR A 81 -8.39 -11.18 8.03
C TYR A 81 -6.87 -10.99 7.84
N ILE A 82 -6.43 -10.60 6.66
CA ILE A 82 -5.02 -10.26 6.43
C ILE A 82 -4.60 -9.09 7.33
N LEU A 83 -5.38 -7.99 7.37
CA LEU A 83 -5.08 -6.82 8.22
C LEU A 83 -5.04 -7.15 9.71
N ASP A 84 -5.93 -8.02 10.17
CA ASP A 84 -6.07 -8.38 11.58
C ASP A 84 -4.97 -9.32 12.09
N HIS A 85 -4.14 -9.88 11.17
CA HIS A 85 -3.10 -10.85 11.51
C HIS A 85 -1.69 -10.42 11.06
N PRO A 86 -1.22 -9.21 11.47
CA PRO A 86 0.10 -8.70 11.07
C PRO A 86 1.26 -9.55 11.60
N GLU A 87 1.04 -10.38 12.63
CA GLU A 87 2.03 -11.33 13.17
C GLU A 87 2.43 -12.40 12.15
N THR A 88 1.62 -12.62 11.13
CA THR A 88 1.90 -13.59 10.06
C THR A 88 2.84 -13.05 8.98
N TYR A 89 3.08 -11.74 8.98
CA TYR A 89 3.84 -11.10 7.92
C TYR A 89 5.34 -11.38 8.09
N PRO A 90 6.05 -11.78 7.01
CA PRO A 90 7.50 -11.69 6.99
C PRO A 90 7.97 -10.28 7.36
N GLU A 91 9.11 -10.17 8.02
CA GLU A 91 9.66 -8.89 8.51
C GLU A 91 9.76 -7.85 7.39
N THR A 92 10.19 -8.26 6.20
CA THR A 92 10.29 -7.41 5.02
C THR A 92 8.94 -6.78 4.65
N ILE A 93 7.88 -7.59 4.56
CA ILE A 93 6.55 -7.11 4.20
C ILE A 93 5.96 -6.24 5.31
N ARG A 94 6.16 -6.64 6.58
CA ARG A 94 5.74 -5.84 7.74
C ARG A 94 6.35 -4.45 7.69
N SER A 95 7.65 -4.35 7.47
CA SER A 95 8.36 -3.07 7.38
C SER A 95 7.82 -2.16 6.27
N TYR A 96 7.37 -2.73 5.13
CA TYR A 96 6.76 -1.95 4.06
C TYR A 96 5.39 -1.39 4.43
N PHE A 97 4.58 -2.16 5.15
CA PHE A 97 3.27 -1.70 5.61
C PHE A 97 3.40 -0.62 6.70
N GLU A 98 4.34 -0.81 7.63
CA GLU A 98 4.65 0.19 8.66
C GLU A 98 5.19 1.49 8.06
N SER A 99 6.13 1.39 7.10
CA SER A 99 6.65 2.58 6.42
C SER A 99 5.60 3.28 5.57
N TYR A 100 4.66 2.54 4.94
CA TYR A 100 3.54 3.15 4.22
C TYR A 100 2.67 4.04 5.13
N ILE A 101 2.41 3.58 6.35
CA ILE A 101 1.66 4.38 7.34
C ILE A 101 2.50 5.56 7.84
N ALA A 102 3.79 5.36 8.06
CA ALA A 102 4.69 6.44 8.45
C ALA A 102 4.78 7.53 7.37
N ASP A 103 4.94 7.13 6.10
CA ASP A 103 4.97 8.05 4.96
C ASP A 103 3.63 8.76 4.78
N THR A 104 2.49 8.02 4.89
CA THR A 104 1.14 8.60 4.85
C THR A 104 0.95 9.69 5.92
N LYS A 105 1.48 9.49 7.12
CA LYS A 105 1.46 10.50 8.19
C LYS A 105 2.44 11.64 7.94
N GLY A 106 3.62 11.31 7.43
CA GLY A 106 4.70 12.26 7.18
C GLY A 106 4.38 13.28 6.07
N ASP A 107 3.48 12.94 5.15
CA ASP A 107 3.01 13.84 4.10
C ASP A 107 1.96 14.86 4.57
N LEU A 108 1.50 14.78 5.82
CA LEU A 108 0.42 15.59 6.36
C LEU A 108 0.94 16.70 7.27
N PHE A 109 0.49 17.92 7.00
CA PHE A 109 0.71 19.10 7.83
C PHE A 109 -0.54 19.40 8.67
N GLU A 110 -0.36 19.95 9.86
CA GLU A 110 -1.45 20.26 10.78
C GLU A 110 -2.28 21.45 10.33
N SER A 111 -1.66 22.42 9.62
CA SER A 111 -2.33 23.65 9.18
C SER A 111 -1.84 24.13 7.82
N GLU A 112 -2.60 25.07 7.24
CA GLU A 112 -2.22 25.76 6.01
C GLU A 112 -0.95 26.60 6.21
N GLU A 113 -0.81 27.22 7.37
CA GLU A 113 0.37 28.02 7.73
C GLU A 113 1.63 27.17 7.73
N GLU A 114 1.54 25.93 8.26
CA GLU A 114 2.67 25.01 8.30
C GLU A 114 3.11 24.58 6.90
N VAL A 115 2.18 24.15 6.03
CA VAL A 115 2.52 23.74 4.67
C VAL A 115 3.01 24.94 3.84
N ARG A 116 2.48 26.14 4.07
CA ARG A 116 2.97 27.37 3.43
C ARG A 116 4.40 27.71 3.87
N ALA A 117 4.68 27.68 5.17
CA ALA A 117 6.03 27.91 5.69
C ALA A 117 7.02 26.88 5.14
N PHE A 118 6.64 25.60 5.10
CA PHE A 118 7.45 24.55 4.49
C PHE A 118 7.73 24.81 3.00
N SER A 119 6.72 25.29 2.26
CA SER A 119 6.81 25.55 0.81
C SER A 119 7.59 26.82 0.48
N GLN A 120 7.84 27.70 1.42
CA GLN A 120 8.69 28.88 1.23
C GLN A 120 10.19 28.53 1.18
N GLU A 121 10.55 27.38 1.73
CA GLU A 121 11.92 26.88 1.69
C GLU A 121 12.16 26.15 0.36
N GLU A 122 12.90 26.79 -0.55
CA GLU A 122 13.15 26.30 -1.90
C GLU A 122 13.72 24.86 -1.92
N GLU A 123 14.60 24.54 -0.96
CA GLU A 123 15.20 23.21 -0.84
C GLU A 123 14.15 22.11 -0.54
N ASN A 124 13.08 22.44 0.15
CA ASN A 124 11.99 21.50 0.37
C ASN A 124 11.24 21.20 -0.93
N ILE A 125 10.94 22.24 -1.72
CA ILE A 125 10.23 22.07 -2.99
C ILE A 125 11.10 21.36 -4.03
N LYS A 126 12.40 21.59 -4.03
CA LYS A 126 13.33 20.85 -4.89
C LYS A 126 13.26 19.34 -4.67
N LYS A 127 13.05 18.85 -3.43
CA LYS A 127 12.87 17.43 -3.13
C LYS A 127 11.64 16.84 -3.82
N TYR A 128 10.55 17.61 -3.90
CA TYR A 128 9.35 17.21 -4.64
C TYR A 128 9.59 17.22 -6.16
N ILE A 129 10.31 18.20 -6.67
CA ILE A 129 10.62 18.33 -8.11
C ILE A 129 11.48 17.16 -8.59
N ILE A 130 12.49 16.76 -7.81
CA ILE A 130 13.36 15.63 -8.15
C ILE A 130 12.78 14.25 -7.78
N GLY A 131 11.59 14.21 -7.15
CA GLY A 131 10.90 12.98 -6.79
C GLY A 131 11.46 12.25 -5.56
N SER A 132 12.28 12.93 -4.73
CA SER A 132 12.73 12.39 -3.45
C SER A 132 11.69 12.57 -2.33
N SER A 133 10.69 13.43 -2.55
CA SER A 133 9.50 13.62 -1.72
C SER A 133 8.26 13.72 -2.60
N GLY A 134 7.06 13.55 -2.04
CA GLY A 134 5.78 13.69 -2.75
C GLY A 134 5.55 12.64 -3.84
N ARG A 135 6.17 11.48 -3.72
CA ARG A 135 5.90 10.33 -4.60
C ARG A 135 4.51 9.76 -4.32
N ASN A 136 3.99 8.95 -5.24
CA ASN A 136 2.78 8.19 -4.97
C ASN A 136 3.11 7.03 -4.01
N GLU A 137 2.91 7.22 -2.71
CA GLU A 137 3.25 6.26 -1.66
C GLU A 137 2.57 4.90 -1.86
N LEU A 138 1.32 4.89 -2.32
CA LEU A 138 0.60 3.67 -2.60
C LEU A 138 1.30 2.82 -3.67
N LEU A 139 1.65 3.43 -4.79
CA LEU A 139 2.32 2.72 -5.89
C LEU A 139 3.75 2.33 -5.52
N TYR A 140 4.44 3.17 -4.75
CA TYR A 140 5.78 2.88 -4.29
C TYR A 140 5.82 1.65 -3.37
N HIS A 141 4.99 1.61 -2.34
CA HIS A 141 4.96 0.49 -1.39
C HIS A 141 4.42 -0.80 -2.04
N LYS A 142 3.46 -0.70 -2.96
CA LYS A 142 3.06 -1.82 -3.80
C LYS A 142 4.24 -2.38 -4.61
N ALA A 143 5.05 -1.52 -5.20
CA ALA A 143 6.23 -1.96 -5.95
C ALA A 143 7.26 -2.64 -5.05
N LEU A 144 7.49 -2.15 -3.82
CA LEU A 144 8.35 -2.82 -2.84
C LEU A 144 7.84 -4.22 -2.51
N CYS A 145 6.53 -4.38 -2.29
CA CYS A 145 5.91 -5.70 -2.07
C CYS A 145 6.18 -6.65 -3.25
N TYR A 146 6.06 -6.16 -4.48
CA TYR A 146 6.31 -6.98 -5.67
C TYR A 146 7.79 -7.31 -5.89
N LEU A 147 8.70 -6.42 -5.50
CA LEU A 147 10.15 -6.70 -5.53
C LEU A 147 10.55 -7.76 -4.50
N SER A 148 9.76 -7.93 -3.42
CA SER A 148 9.91 -8.97 -2.41
C SER A 148 8.86 -10.07 -2.59
N PHE A 149 8.67 -10.53 -3.83
CA PHE A 149 7.60 -11.44 -4.22
C PHE A 149 7.59 -12.75 -3.42
N GLU A 150 8.75 -13.30 -3.08
CA GLU A 150 8.83 -14.54 -2.31
C GLU A 150 8.23 -14.37 -0.90
N ASP A 151 8.58 -13.28 -0.22
CA ASP A 151 8.02 -12.94 1.09
C ASP A 151 6.52 -12.63 1.00
N LEU A 152 6.11 -11.88 -0.04
CA LEU A 152 4.69 -11.58 -0.29
C LEU A 152 3.87 -12.86 -0.55
N ASN A 153 4.42 -13.79 -1.32
CA ASN A 153 3.82 -15.09 -1.59
C ASN A 153 3.70 -15.91 -0.30
N GLN A 154 4.78 -16.03 0.45
CA GLN A 154 4.80 -16.73 1.73
C GLN A 154 3.74 -16.17 2.69
N MET A 155 3.66 -14.84 2.83
CA MET A 155 2.66 -14.18 3.64
C MET A 155 1.24 -14.59 3.22
N LEU A 156 0.90 -14.42 1.95
CA LEU A 156 -0.45 -14.69 1.45
C LEU A 156 -0.88 -16.14 1.71
N TYR A 157 -0.01 -17.12 1.39
CA TYR A 157 -0.36 -18.53 1.56
C TYR A 157 -0.42 -18.95 3.02
N SER A 158 0.42 -18.39 3.89
CA SER A 158 0.35 -18.60 5.34
C SER A 158 -0.97 -18.10 5.92
N VAL A 159 -1.35 -16.87 5.60
CA VAL A 159 -2.62 -16.26 6.04
C VAL A 159 -3.82 -17.01 5.45
N THR A 160 -3.77 -17.38 4.16
CA THR A 160 -4.84 -18.18 3.53
C THR A 160 -5.07 -19.49 4.29
N LYS A 161 -4.00 -20.19 4.65
CA LYS A 161 -4.10 -21.44 5.43
C LYS A 161 -4.77 -21.21 6.76
N MET A 162 -4.39 -20.16 7.50
CA MET A 162 -5.00 -19.82 8.80
C MET A 162 -6.47 -19.47 8.65
N PHE A 163 -6.80 -18.61 7.68
CA PHE A 163 -8.18 -18.23 7.38
C PHE A 163 -9.07 -19.45 7.07
N LEU A 164 -8.62 -20.35 6.21
CA LEU A 164 -9.37 -21.55 5.85
C LEU A 164 -9.52 -22.52 7.02
N LEU A 165 -8.52 -22.63 7.89
CA LEU A 165 -8.61 -23.41 9.13
C LEU A 165 -9.69 -22.84 10.04
N GLU A 166 -9.69 -21.53 10.28
CA GLU A 166 -10.69 -20.85 11.12
C GLU A 166 -12.13 -21.02 10.56
N LYS A 167 -12.28 -20.88 9.24
CA LYS A 167 -13.58 -21.05 8.58
C LYS A 167 -14.01 -22.51 8.41
N GLY A 168 -13.23 -23.49 8.92
CA GLY A 168 -13.53 -24.91 8.80
C GLY A 168 -13.53 -25.44 7.35
N LYS A 169 -12.76 -24.79 6.46
CA LYS A 169 -12.66 -25.13 5.04
C LYS A 169 -11.37 -25.88 4.68
N MET A 170 -10.53 -26.20 5.67
CA MET A 170 -9.27 -26.88 5.45
C MET A 170 -9.49 -28.40 5.48
N THR A 171 -9.61 -29.00 4.29
CA THR A 171 -9.66 -30.43 4.04
C THR A 171 -8.32 -30.92 3.46
N ASP A 172 -8.12 -32.22 3.32
CA ASP A 172 -6.94 -32.76 2.63
C ASP A 172 -6.86 -32.25 1.17
N GLU A 173 -8.01 -32.16 0.50
CA GLU A 173 -8.10 -31.64 -0.87
C GLU A 173 -7.69 -30.16 -0.95
N THR A 174 -8.27 -29.31 -0.10
CA THR A 174 -7.93 -27.87 -0.05
C THR A 174 -6.48 -27.65 0.37
N THR A 175 -5.95 -28.47 1.27
CA THR A 175 -4.54 -28.43 1.68
C THR A 175 -3.62 -28.72 0.51
N ASN A 176 -3.87 -29.79 -0.24
CA ASN A 176 -3.08 -30.15 -1.42
C ASN A 176 -3.21 -29.11 -2.54
N TYR A 177 -4.42 -28.59 -2.76
CA TYR A 177 -4.67 -27.56 -3.75
C TYR A 177 -3.91 -26.26 -3.40
N LEU A 178 -4.01 -25.79 -2.17
CA LEU A 178 -3.32 -24.58 -1.71
C LEU A 178 -1.79 -24.70 -1.85
N LYS A 179 -1.22 -25.85 -1.49
CA LYS A 179 0.21 -26.13 -1.66
C LYS A 179 0.65 -26.09 -3.13
N ASN A 180 -0.19 -26.61 -4.02
CA ASN A 180 0.09 -26.58 -5.46
C ASN A 180 -0.03 -25.16 -6.02
N LEU A 181 -0.99 -24.37 -5.55
CA LEU A 181 -1.12 -22.95 -5.91
C LEU A 181 0.09 -22.13 -5.47
N GLU A 182 0.55 -22.33 -4.24
CA GLU A 182 1.75 -21.64 -3.72
C GLU A 182 2.96 -21.90 -4.63
N ARG A 183 3.20 -23.17 -4.94
CA ARG A 183 4.28 -23.56 -5.85
C ARG A 183 4.09 -22.99 -7.25
N PHE A 184 2.88 -23.01 -7.78
CA PHE A 184 2.55 -22.46 -9.08
C PHE A 184 2.83 -20.96 -9.13
N SER A 185 2.40 -20.19 -8.11
CA SER A 185 2.66 -18.76 -8.00
C SER A 185 4.16 -18.45 -8.01
N LEU A 186 4.94 -19.19 -7.22
CA LEU A 186 6.39 -19.02 -7.17
C LEU A 186 7.07 -19.33 -8.52
N LEU A 187 6.64 -20.34 -9.23
CA LEU A 187 7.25 -20.74 -10.51
C LEU A 187 6.86 -19.82 -11.67
N ARG A 188 5.59 -19.35 -11.70
CA ARG A 188 5.04 -18.61 -12.83
C ARG A 188 5.23 -17.11 -12.70
N LYS A 189 5.20 -16.59 -11.47
CA LYS A 189 5.16 -15.15 -11.17
C LYS A 189 6.46 -14.69 -10.50
N ARG A 190 7.56 -15.39 -10.74
CA ARG A 190 8.87 -14.99 -10.25
C ARG A 190 9.14 -13.54 -10.59
N SER A 191 9.81 -12.90 -9.67
CA SER A 191 10.23 -11.52 -9.68
C SER A 191 10.67 -11.06 -11.07
N PHE A 192 10.34 -9.84 -11.42
CA PHE A 192 10.84 -9.09 -12.60
C PHE A 192 12.38 -9.06 -12.72
N LYS A 193 13.11 -9.60 -11.73
CA LYS A 193 14.57 -9.75 -11.76
C LYS A 193 15.06 -10.89 -12.66
N ASP A 194 14.21 -11.84 -13.02
CA ASP A 194 14.56 -13.00 -13.82
C ASP A 194 14.30 -12.82 -15.34
N THR A 195 14.07 -11.60 -15.80
CA THR A 195 13.96 -11.28 -17.22
C THR A 195 15.34 -11.18 -17.89
N HIS A 196 16.18 -12.21 -17.73
CA HIS A 196 17.25 -12.49 -18.64
C HIS A 196 16.82 -13.65 -19.54
N LEU A 197 16.03 -13.32 -20.53
CA LEU A 197 15.90 -14.06 -21.78
C LEU A 197 16.60 -13.29 -22.87
#